data_c6c7828762e32ece54b45d3d27c49610
#
_entry.id   c6c7828762e32ece54b45d3d27c49610
#
_cell.length_a   1.000
_cell.length_b   1.000
_cell.length_c   1.000
_cell.angle_alpha   90.00
_cell.angle_beta   90.00
_cell.angle_gamma   90.00
#
_symmetry.space_group_name_H-M   'P 1'
#
loop_
_entity.id
_entity.type
_entity.pdbx_description
1 polymer ?
#
loop_
_entity_poly.entity_id
_entity_poly.type
_entity_poly.pdbx_seq_one_letter_code
_entity_poly.pdbx_strand_id
1 'polypeptide(L)'
;MSLPEKVSVTAVVDNYLDVFEPSTPLVERAVVGKLTKPLLAGHGLAYLVDISQGESTFCLLMDTGNAFEPLKHNIEALGRTLTEIDALFLSHGHPDHYGGLLRFFEWRGHTLPIYCHPDVFWPKYLMTPRGKVGPWKLEREKIEETG
;
A
#
# COMPACT_ATOMS: atom_id res chain seq x y z
N MET A 1 21.32 17.81 -4.20
CA MET A 1 19.89 17.54 -4.04
C MET A 1 19.40 18.25 -2.79
N SER A 2 18.35 19.06 -2.90
CA SER A 2 17.69 19.64 -1.72
C SER A 2 16.87 18.57 -1.01
N LEU A 3 16.75 18.65 0.32
CA LEU A 3 15.84 17.80 1.08
C LEU A 3 14.38 18.18 0.77
N PRO A 4 13.43 17.23 0.84
CA PRO A 4 12.02 17.57 0.71
C PRO A 4 11.58 18.52 1.83
N GLU A 5 10.63 19.41 1.54
CA GLU A 5 10.09 20.33 2.53
C GLU A 5 9.14 19.64 3.50
N LYS A 6 8.40 18.63 3.01
CA LYS A 6 7.47 17.85 3.80
C LYS A 6 7.40 16.41 3.31
N VAL A 7 7.32 15.49 4.26
CA VAL A 7 6.97 14.08 4.01
C VAL A 7 5.77 13.74 4.89
N SER A 8 4.70 13.23 4.28
CA SER A 8 3.51 12.73 4.97
C SER A 8 3.34 11.24 4.69
N VAL A 9 3.00 10.47 5.72
CA VAL A 9 2.74 9.03 5.60
C VAL A 9 1.31 8.77 6.04
N THR A 10 0.50 8.18 5.16
CA THR A 10 -0.88 7.80 5.45
C THR A 10 -1.00 6.29 5.46
N ALA A 11 -1.35 5.69 6.60
CA ALA A 11 -1.69 4.27 6.68
C ALA A 11 -3.03 4.05 5.99
N VAL A 12 -3.02 3.23 4.93
CA VAL A 12 -4.20 2.93 4.12
C VAL A 12 -4.75 1.55 4.43
N VAL A 13 -3.88 0.55 4.58
CA VAL A 13 -4.24 -0.81 5.00
C VAL A 13 -3.40 -1.17 6.21
N ASP A 14 -4.08 -1.64 7.25
CA ASP A 14 -3.49 -2.20 8.46
C ASP A 14 -4.44 -3.27 9.02
N ASN A 15 -3.92 -4.21 9.78
CA ASN A 15 -4.69 -5.25 10.48
C ASN A 15 -5.61 -4.69 11.58
N TYR A 16 -5.33 -3.50 12.05
CA TYR A 16 -6.02 -2.88 13.18
C TYR A 16 -6.60 -1.52 12.80
N LEU A 17 -7.84 -1.30 13.19
CA LEU A 17 -8.54 -0.02 13.03
C LEU A 17 -9.22 0.35 14.36
N ASP A 18 -8.72 1.40 15.02
CA ASP A 18 -9.37 2.01 16.16
C ASP A 18 -9.87 3.42 15.78
N VAL A 19 -11.19 3.55 15.70
CA VAL A 19 -11.85 4.80 15.32
C VAL A 19 -12.04 5.77 16.49
N PHE A 20 -11.74 5.32 17.72
CA PHE A 20 -11.89 6.12 18.94
C PHE A 20 -10.57 6.66 19.48
N GLU A 21 -9.45 6.20 18.93
CA GLU A 21 -8.15 6.67 19.36
C GLU A 21 -7.94 8.14 18.94
N PRO A 22 -7.54 9.04 19.88
CA PRO A 22 -7.39 10.46 19.57
C PRO A 22 -6.18 10.75 18.69
N SER A 23 -6.25 11.83 17.92
CA SER A 23 -5.09 12.39 17.24
C SER A 23 -4.05 12.90 18.24
N THR A 24 -2.79 12.89 17.81
CA THR A 24 -1.64 13.46 18.54
C THR A 24 -1.02 14.59 17.72
N PRO A 25 -0.05 15.36 18.25
CA PRO A 25 0.65 16.38 17.46
C PRO A 25 1.37 15.83 16.21
N LEU A 26 1.71 14.53 16.19
CA LEU A 26 2.43 13.88 15.09
C LEU A 26 1.54 13.00 14.21
N VAL A 27 0.37 12.60 14.71
CA VAL A 27 -0.52 11.65 14.01
C VAL A 27 -1.93 12.20 13.96
N GLU A 28 -2.40 12.53 12.77
CA GLU A 28 -3.79 12.83 12.51
C GLU A 28 -4.57 11.53 12.28
N ARG A 29 -5.61 11.32 13.07
CA ARG A 29 -6.50 10.16 12.94
C ARG A 29 -7.68 10.48 12.03
N ALA A 30 -8.10 9.48 11.26
CA ALA A 30 -9.33 9.57 10.49
C ALA A 30 -10.53 9.70 11.43
N VAL A 31 -11.27 10.80 11.32
CA VAL A 31 -12.37 11.11 12.24
C VAL A 31 -13.67 10.48 11.75
N VAL A 32 -14.32 9.67 12.59
CA VAL A 32 -15.66 9.14 12.34
C VAL A 32 -16.64 10.29 12.05
N GLY A 33 -17.43 10.14 10.98
CA GLY A 33 -18.39 11.15 10.53
C GLY A 33 -17.82 12.24 9.61
N LYS A 34 -16.51 12.33 9.45
CA LYS A 34 -15.87 13.19 8.41
C LYS A 34 -15.55 12.43 7.12
N LEU A 35 -15.51 11.11 7.17
CA LEU A 35 -15.26 10.26 6.02
C LEU A 35 -16.55 10.03 5.21
N THR A 36 -16.44 9.91 3.90
CA THR A 36 -17.58 9.59 3.01
C THR A 36 -18.10 8.17 3.23
N LYS A 37 -17.25 7.28 3.72
CA LYS A 37 -17.53 5.88 4.05
C LYS A 37 -16.56 5.40 5.14
N PRO A 38 -16.91 4.38 5.96
CA PRO A 38 -16.02 3.88 7.00
C PRO A 38 -14.78 3.22 6.38
N LEU A 39 -13.64 3.30 7.09
CA LEU A 39 -12.43 2.57 6.73
C LEU A 39 -12.58 1.09 7.00
N LEU A 40 -11.84 0.28 6.28
CA LEU A 40 -11.78 -1.17 6.44
C LEU A 40 -10.41 -1.56 7.01
N ALA A 41 -10.38 -2.37 8.06
CA ALA A 41 -9.19 -3.12 8.44
C ALA A 41 -8.96 -4.25 7.43
N GLY A 42 -7.71 -4.55 7.12
CA GLY A 42 -7.34 -5.62 6.20
C GLY A 42 -6.00 -6.25 6.57
N HIS A 43 -5.87 -7.57 6.36
CA HIS A 43 -4.59 -8.23 6.60
C HIS A 43 -3.51 -7.66 5.70
N GLY A 44 -2.35 -7.31 6.30
CA GLY A 44 -1.21 -6.75 5.61
C GLY A 44 -1.04 -5.25 5.81
N LEU A 45 -0.28 -4.64 4.94
CA LEU A 45 0.15 -3.26 5.07
C LEU A 45 0.08 -2.53 3.73
N ALA A 46 -0.38 -1.27 3.75
CA ALA A 46 -0.18 -0.32 2.66
C ALA A 46 -0.12 1.11 3.18
N TYR A 47 0.83 1.90 2.68
CA TYR A 47 0.97 3.31 2.98
C TYR A 47 1.02 4.16 1.72
N LEU A 48 0.43 5.36 1.77
CA LEU A 48 0.77 6.44 0.86
C LEU A 48 1.84 7.30 1.51
N VAL A 49 2.91 7.57 0.77
CA VAL A 49 4.00 8.46 1.19
C VAL A 49 4.04 9.64 0.22
N ASP A 50 3.57 10.79 0.69
CA ASP A 50 3.59 12.04 -0.08
C ASP A 50 4.86 12.82 0.25
N ILE A 51 5.63 13.17 -0.78
CA ILE A 51 6.89 13.90 -0.71
C ILE A 51 6.70 15.22 -1.44
N SER A 52 6.68 16.33 -0.70
CA SER A 52 6.43 17.67 -1.25
C SER A 52 7.69 18.52 -1.33
N GLN A 53 7.84 19.23 -2.46
CA GLN A 53 8.90 20.17 -2.75
C GLN A 53 8.31 21.33 -3.56
N GLY A 54 8.22 22.53 -2.98
CA GLY A 54 7.51 23.65 -3.59
C GLY A 54 6.04 23.32 -3.86
N GLU A 55 5.58 23.54 -5.09
CA GLU A 55 4.21 23.21 -5.52
C GLU A 55 4.03 21.76 -5.98
N SER A 56 5.10 20.98 -6.05
CA SER A 56 5.07 19.59 -6.52
C SER A 56 4.95 18.61 -5.35
N THR A 57 4.13 17.57 -5.54
CA THR A 57 4.04 16.42 -4.63
C THR A 57 4.22 15.14 -5.42
N PHE A 58 5.11 14.27 -4.96
CA PHE A 58 5.30 12.92 -5.48
C PHE A 58 4.65 11.93 -4.51
N CYS A 59 3.75 11.09 -5.00
CA CYS A 59 3.02 10.12 -4.21
C CYS A 59 3.56 8.70 -4.46
N LEU A 60 4.11 8.07 -3.43
CA LEU A 60 4.58 6.69 -3.46
C LEU A 60 3.59 5.80 -2.72
N LEU A 61 3.12 4.73 -3.36
CA LEU A 61 2.42 3.65 -2.69
C LEU A 61 3.43 2.62 -2.19
N MET A 62 3.54 2.45 -0.88
CA MET A 62 4.34 1.40 -0.26
C MET A 62 3.45 0.23 0.10
N ASP A 63 3.69 -0.91 -0.53
CA ASP A 63 2.92 -2.14 -0.44
C ASP A 63 1.43 -1.99 -0.85
N THR A 64 0.71 -3.10 -0.94
CA THR A 64 -0.68 -3.11 -1.45
C THR A 64 -1.66 -3.89 -0.57
N GLY A 65 -1.19 -4.35 0.60
CA GLY A 65 -1.99 -5.24 1.45
C GLY A 65 -2.18 -6.64 0.87
N ASN A 66 -2.98 -7.44 1.54
CA ASN A 66 -3.31 -8.80 1.11
C ASN A 66 -4.36 -8.85 -0.01
N ALA A 67 -5.12 -7.78 -0.20
CA ALA A 67 -6.18 -7.67 -1.21
C ALA A 67 -6.34 -6.24 -1.71
N PHE A 68 -6.81 -6.10 -2.95
CA PHE A 68 -7.02 -4.80 -3.59
C PHE A 68 -8.22 -4.02 -3.03
N GLU A 69 -9.27 -4.71 -2.63
CA GLU A 69 -10.53 -4.10 -2.22
C GLU A 69 -10.38 -3.17 -1.01
N PRO A 70 -9.72 -3.56 0.11
CA PRO A 70 -9.46 -2.64 1.22
C PRO A 70 -8.58 -1.46 0.82
N LEU A 71 -7.54 -1.68 0.01
CA LEU A 71 -6.66 -0.64 -0.50
C LEU A 71 -7.44 0.43 -1.25
N LYS A 72 -8.19 0.03 -2.29
CA LYS A 72 -9.01 0.92 -3.10
C LYS A 72 -10.05 1.66 -2.26
N HIS A 73 -10.80 0.90 -1.44
CA HIS A 73 -11.86 1.45 -0.61
C HIS A 73 -11.35 2.53 0.34
N ASN A 74 -10.22 2.29 1.02
CA ASN A 74 -9.68 3.21 2.01
C ASN A 74 -9.05 4.45 1.36
N ILE A 75 -8.36 4.31 0.22
CA ILE A 75 -7.85 5.46 -0.55
C ILE A 75 -9.01 6.39 -0.91
N GLU A 76 -10.11 5.85 -1.45
CA GLU A 76 -11.30 6.64 -1.80
C GLU A 76 -11.99 7.24 -0.57
N ALA A 77 -12.11 6.48 0.54
CA ALA A 77 -12.70 6.97 1.79
C ALA A 77 -11.92 8.15 2.39
N LEU A 78 -10.59 8.16 2.21
CA LEU A 78 -9.69 9.24 2.61
C LEU A 78 -9.71 10.45 1.62
N GLY A 79 -10.58 10.42 0.61
CA GLY A 79 -10.70 11.49 -0.39
C GLY A 79 -9.55 11.52 -1.40
N ARG A 80 -8.81 10.42 -1.55
CA ARG A 80 -7.70 10.28 -2.48
C ARG A 80 -8.10 9.41 -3.67
N THR A 81 -7.28 9.43 -4.71
CA THR A 81 -7.46 8.59 -5.89
C THR A 81 -6.23 7.74 -6.17
N LEU A 82 -6.44 6.54 -6.74
CA LEU A 82 -5.34 5.67 -7.14
C LEU A 82 -4.53 6.25 -8.32
N THR A 83 -5.10 7.22 -9.04
CA THR A 83 -4.41 7.89 -10.17
C THR A 83 -3.37 8.90 -9.73
N GLU A 84 -3.39 9.35 -8.47
CA GLU A 84 -2.38 10.25 -7.88
C GLU A 84 -1.05 9.55 -7.57
N ILE A 85 -1.02 8.21 -7.60
CA ILE A 85 0.17 7.45 -7.25
C ILE A 85 1.16 7.49 -8.43
N ASP A 86 2.37 7.98 -8.18
CA ASP A 86 3.43 8.13 -9.18
C ASP A 86 4.33 6.90 -9.27
N ALA A 87 4.50 6.18 -8.17
CA ALA A 87 5.35 4.98 -8.11
C ALA A 87 4.89 4.03 -7.02
N LEU A 88 5.38 2.80 -7.08
CA LEU A 88 5.13 1.75 -6.10
C LEU A 88 6.44 1.25 -5.50
N PHE A 89 6.47 1.01 -4.20
CA PHE A 89 7.56 0.37 -3.49
C PHE A 89 7.07 -0.92 -2.82
N LEU A 90 7.72 -2.04 -3.11
CA LEU A 90 7.45 -3.30 -2.43
C LEU A 90 8.53 -3.55 -1.38
N SER A 91 8.12 -3.60 -0.12
CA SER A 91 9.00 -3.84 1.00
C SER A 91 9.59 -5.25 0.97
N HIS A 92 8.76 -6.25 0.68
CA HIS A 92 9.18 -7.64 0.55
C HIS A 92 8.10 -8.51 -0.15
N GLY A 93 8.39 -9.79 -0.36
CA GLY A 93 7.58 -10.71 -1.17
C GLY A 93 6.64 -11.62 -0.36
N HIS A 94 5.96 -11.14 0.70
CA HIS A 94 4.85 -11.87 1.31
C HIS A 94 3.50 -11.42 0.75
N PRO A 95 2.50 -12.31 0.64
CA PRO A 95 1.20 -12.01 0.04
C PRO A 95 0.46 -10.83 0.67
N ASP A 96 0.60 -10.63 1.97
CA ASP A 96 -0.01 -9.56 2.72
C ASP A 96 0.60 -8.16 2.43
N HIS A 97 1.64 -8.11 1.59
CA HIS A 97 2.27 -6.88 1.11
C HIS A 97 2.10 -6.64 -0.40
N TYR A 98 1.94 -7.71 -1.19
CA TYR A 98 1.75 -7.58 -2.65
C TYR A 98 0.41 -8.10 -3.16
N GLY A 99 -0.47 -8.62 -2.31
CA GLY A 99 -1.69 -9.31 -2.73
C GLY A 99 -2.67 -8.46 -3.54
N GLY A 100 -2.69 -7.15 -3.32
CA GLY A 100 -3.48 -6.20 -4.10
C GLY A 100 -2.85 -5.76 -5.43
N LEU A 101 -1.57 -6.09 -5.69
CA LEU A 101 -0.75 -5.48 -6.75
C LEU A 101 -1.30 -5.68 -8.16
N LEU A 102 -1.59 -6.92 -8.56
CA LEU A 102 -2.05 -7.21 -9.92
C LEU A 102 -3.40 -6.53 -10.21
N ARG A 103 -4.33 -6.60 -9.25
CA ARG A 103 -5.62 -5.92 -9.36
C ARG A 103 -5.49 -4.40 -9.39
N PHE A 104 -4.50 -3.85 -8.69
CA PHE A 104 -4.17 -2.43 -8.76
C PHE A 104 -3.76 -2.03 -10.18
N PHE A 105 -2.89 -2.78 -10.85
CA PHE A 105 -2.50 -2.51 -12.23
C PHE A 105 -3.64 -2.72 -13.23
N GLU A 106 -4.40 -3.81 -13.13
CA GLU A 106 -5.59 -4.04 -13.94
C GLU A 106 -6.56 -2.86 -13.85
N TRP A 107 -6.80 -2.37 -12.64
CA TRP A 107 -7.69 -1.25 -12.42
C TRP A 107 -7.12 0.06 -12.98
N ARG A 108 -5.82 0.30 -12.82
CA ARG A 108 -5.17 1.52 -13.28
C ARG A 108 -5.06 1.61 -14.80
N GLY A 109 -4.88 0.50 -15.49
CA GLY A 109 -4.78 0.40 -16.94
C GLY A 109 -3.48 0.95 -17.54
N HIS A 110 -2.47 1.27 -16.72
CA HIS A 110 -1.14 1.70 -17.17
C HIS A 110 -0.08 1.45 -16.08
N THR A 111 1.15 1.38 -16.53
CA THR A 111 2.32 1.07 -15.71
C THR A 111 2.70 2.18 -14.74
N LEU A 112 3.35 1.78 -13.65
CA LEU A 112 4.10 2.63 -12.74
C LEU A 112 5.50 2.06 -12.54
N PRO A 113 6.50 2.91 -12.24
CA PRO A 113 7.76 2.44 -11.71
C PRO A 113 7.54 1.64 -10.42
N ILE A 114 8.11 0.43 -10.35
CA ILE A 114 8.12 -0.40 -9.15
C ILE A 114 9.55 -0.44 -8.62
N TYR A 115 9.72 -0.03 -7.38
CA TYR A 115 10.98 -0.14 -6.64
C TYR A 115 10.90 -1.31 -5.67
N CYS A 116 11.80 -2.27 -5.78
CA CYS A 116 11.87 -3.42 -4.89
C CYS A 116 13.25 -4.05 -4.89
N HIS A 117 13.54 -4.83 -3.84
CA HIS A 117 14.72 -5.69 -3.87
C HIS A 117 14.45 -6.91 -4.77
N PRO A 118 15.42 -7.40 -5.57
CA PRO A 118 15.22 -8.58 -6.43
C PRO A 118 14.67 -9.82 -5.73
N ASP A 119 14.99 -10.00 -4.46
CA ASP A 119 14.51 -11.13 -3.64
C ASP A 119 13.00 -11.10 -3.37
N VAL A 120 12.29 -10.02 -3.73
CA VAL A 120 10.82 -9.97 -3.63
C VAL A 120 10.17 -11.09 -4.44
N PHE A 121 10.81 -11.51 -5.55
CA PHE A 121 10.34 -12.57 -6.45
C PHE A 121 10.72 -13.99 -6.01
N TRP A 122 11.53 -14.14 -4.95
CA TRP A 122 11.88 -15.45 -4.47
C TRP A 122 10.71 -16.08 -3.70
N PRO A 123 10.56 -17.44 -3.79
CA PRO A 123 9.52 -18.15 -3.05
C PRO A 123 9.65 -17.93 -1.54
N LYS A 124 8.55 -17.53 -0.90
CA LYS A 124 8.45 -17.34 0.55
C LYS A 124 7.73 -18.51 1.20
N TYR A 125 8.09 -18.81 2.43
CA TYR A 125 7.54 -19.90 3.19
C TYR A 125 7.35 -19.49 4.65
N LEU A 126 6.31 -20.01 5.28
CA LEU A 126 6.10 -19.93 6.72
C LEU A 126 6.40 -21.28 7.36
N MET A 127 7.24 -21.28 8.39
CA MET A 127 7.46 -22.47 9.23
C MET A 127 6.46 -22.44 10.37
N THR A 128 5.63 -23.48 10.47
CA THR A 128 4.64 -23.64 11.53
C THR A 128 4.93 -24.93 12.33
N PRO A 129 4.34 -25.08 13.53
CA PRO A 129 4.43 -26.37 14.26
C PRO A 129 3.89 -27.57 13.48
N ARG A 130 3.02 -27.31 12.46
CA ARG A 130 2.43 -28.35 11.59
C ARG A 130 3.22 -28.58 10.31
N GLY A 131 4.35 -27.86 10.12
CA GLY A 131 5.20 -27.96 8.94
C GLY A 131 5.31 -26.67 8.13
N LYS A 132 5.92 -26.79 6.96
CA LYS A 132 6.18 -25.69 6.03
C LYS A 132 4.93 -25.38 5.21
N VAL A 133 4.52 -24.13 5.17
CA VAL A 133 3.40 -23.61 4.37
C VAL A 133 3.95 -22.71 3.27
N GLY A 134 3.38 -22.74 2.08
CA GLY A 134 3.85 -22.07 0.86
C GLY A 134 4.24 -23.08 -0.23
N PRO A 135 4.95 -22.71 -1.30
CA PRO A 135 5.53 -21.39 -1.50
C PRO A 135 4.49 -20.33 -1.87
N TRP A 136 4.70 -19.11 -1.40
CA TRP A 136 4.14 -17.91 -1.99
C TRP A 136 5.21 -17.27 -2.87
N LYS A 137 4.84 -16.91 -4.08
CA LYS A 137 5.77 -16.32 -5.05
C LYS A 137 5.04 -15.23 -5.84
N LEU A 138 5.60 -14.04 -5.84
CA LEU A 138 5.20 -12.99 -6.76
C LEU A 138 5.83 -13.31 -8.13
N GLU A 139 5.00 -13.46 -9.15
CA GLU A 139 5.46 -13.80 -10.50
C GLU A 139 5.74 -12.49 -11.26
N ARG A 140 7.01 -12.28 -11.59
CA ARG A 140 7.47 -11.08 -12.28
C ARG A 140 6.79 -10.91 -13.64
N GLU A 141 6.65 -12.01 -14.36
CA GLU A 141 6.04 -12.07 -15.68
C GLU A 141 4.61 -11.53 -15.67
N LYS A 142 3.82 -11.86 -14.63
CA LYS A 142 2.46 -11.35 -14.50
C LYS A 142 2.39 -9.83 -14.27
N ILE A 143 3.39 -9.28 -13.59
CA ILE A 143 3.49 -7.82 -13.41
C ILE A 143 3.81 -7.16 -14.75
N GLU A 144 4.77 -7.70 -15.49
CA GLU A 144 5.19 -7.18 -16.79
C GLU A 144 4.10 -7.30 -17.86
N GLU A 145 3.19 -8.28 -17.75
CA GLU A 145 2.04 -8.45 -18.64
C GLU A 145 0.87 -7.50 -18.34
N THR A 146 0.72 -7.08 -17.08
CA THR A 146 -0.38 -6.18 -16.65
C THR A 146 -0.02 -4.71 -16.74
N GLY A 147 1.21 -4.39 -16.92
CA GLY A 147 1.66 -3.03 -16.91
C GLY A 147 2.95 -2.74 -17.50
#